data_dd835288502d6360e97d8838b549fde4
#
_entry.id   dd835288502d6360e97d8838b549fde4
#
_cell.length_a   1.000
_cell.length_b   1.000
_cell.length_c   1.000
_cell.angle_alpha   90.00
_cell.angle_beta   90.00
_cell.angle_gamma   90.00
#
_symmetry.space_group_name_H-M   'P 1'
#
loop_
_entity.id
_entity.type
_entity.pdbx_description
1 polymer ?
#
loop_
_entity_poly.entity_id
_entity_poly.type
_entity_poly.pdbx_seq_one_letter_code
_entity_poly.pdbx_strand_id
1 'polypeptide(L)'
;MKKPPPTPPKGGEKMSEEKSPLPLEGQGEALTFWDHLDVLRSSLIRMAVAVCVLAIAAFVMKDELFAIVLAPRSSDFVTYQLLGVESFQISLMNTGLTEQFMIHMRTAIYAGILLASPYILYELFRFVSPGLYQNERHYAVWIVGAAYLMFVVGTLINYFVIFPLTVRFLGTYQVSPDVANMLTLQSYIDTLLSMSLVMGVVFELPVVCGLLGRLGLITHQMMSAYRRHAVVAILIVAAIITPTTDVFTLFVVALPIYLLYELSIQIVRITKRN
;
A
#
# COMPACT_ATOMS: atom_id res chain seq x y z
N MET A 1 42.99 49.74 76.11
CA MET A 1 41.72 50.22 75.58
C MET A 1 41.33 49.53 74.33
N LYS A 2 40.48 48.50 74.38
CA LYS A 2 39.97 47.71 73.23
C LYS A 2 38.61 48.28 72.84
N LYS A 3 38.52 48.65 71.56
CA LYS A 3 37.29 49.11 70.91
C LYS A 3 36.33 47.92 70.70
N PRO A 4 35.01 48.07 70.95
CA PRO A 4 34.03 47.01 70.74
C PRO A 4 33.76 46.79 69.20
N PRO A 5 33.30 45.60 68.83
CA PRO A 5 33.02 45.31 67.42
C PRO A 5 31.69 45.90 66.96
N PRO A 6 31.54 46.24 65.67
CA PRO A 6 30.30 46.85 65.11
C PRO A 6 29.18 45.80 64.94
N THR A 7 27.98 46.26 65.19
CA THR A 7 26.69 45.61 65.04
C THR A 7 26.38 45.27 63.57
N PRO A 8 25.71 44.14 63.27
CA PRO A 8 25.33 43.76 61.91
C PRO A 8 24.08 44.54 61.43
N PRO A 9 24.02 44.91 60.17
CA PRO A 9 22.83 45.60 59.61
C PRO A 9 21.67 44.62 59.42
N LYS A 10 20.49 45.07 59.81
CA LYS A 10 19.18 44.52 59.44
C LYS A 10 18.89 44.95 57.99
N GLY A 11 18.78 44.00 57.10
CA GLY A 11 18.27 44.28 55.76
C GLY A 11 17.94 42.94 55.09
N GLY A 12 16.65 42.68 54.91
CA GLY A 12 16.19 41.47 54.22
C GLY A 12 16.65 41.45 52.78
N GLU A 13 17.56 40.59 52.46
CA GLU A 13 17.86 40.21 51.07
C GLU A 13 16.90 39.11 50.64
N LYS A 14 16.11 39.46 49.66
CA LYS A 14 15.33 38.54 48.87
C LYS A 14 16.30 37.51 48.28
N MET A 15 16.08 36.26 48.64
CA MET A 15 16.68 35.14 47.91
C MET A 15 16.34 35.32 46.44
N SER A 16 17.34 35.67 45.65
CA SER A 16 17.32 35.57 44.20
C SER A 16 17.12 34.09 43.86
N GLU A 17 15.97 33.78 43.26
CA GLU A 17 15.74 32.53 42.57
C GLU A 17 16.88 32.34 41.57
N GLU A 18 17.70 31.35 41.84
CA GLU A 18 18.68 30.81 40.91
C GLU A 18 17.89 30.30 39.71
N LYS A 19 17.83 31.12 38.66
CA LYS A 19 17.30 30.74 37.37
C LYS A 19 18.10 29.52 36.92
N SER A 20 17.48 28.36 37.00
CA SER A 20 17.93 27.17 36.27
C SER A 20 18.31 27.58 34.82
N PRO A 21 19.44 27.15 34.31
CA PRO A 21 19.82 27.45 32.93
C PRO A 21 18.69 26.97 32.04
N LEU A 22 18.20 27.86 31.19
CA LEU A 22 17.27 27.58 30.10
C LEU A 22 17.77 26.35 29.33
N PRO A 23 16.90 25.38 29.03
CA PRO A 23 17.27 24.30 28.14
C PRO A 23 17.76 24.91 26.82
N LEU A 24 18.94 24.52 26.39
CA LEU A 24 19.50 24.88 25.07
C LEU A 24 18.52 24.38 24.00
N GLU A 25 17.65 25.26 23.52
CA GLU A 25 16.93 25.07 22.26
C GLU A 25 17.96 24.97 21.15
N GLY A 26 18.20 23.76 20.66
CA GLY A 26 19.07 23.60 19.51
C GLY A 26 19.70 22.23 19.29
N GLN A 27 19.36 21.22 20.07
CA GLN A 27 19.71 19.84 19.72
C GLN A 27 18.42 19.18 19.22
N GLY A 28 18.39 18.80 17.94
CA GLY A 28 17.29 18.02 17.37
C GLY A 28 17.09 16.78 18.22
N GLU A 29 16.07 16.78 19.07
CA GLU A 29 15.69 15.65 19.89
C GLU A 29 15.41 14.50 18.94
N ALA A 30 16.29 13.49 18.97
CA ALA A 30 15.99 12.21 18.37
C ALA A 30 14.68 11.74 19.01
N LEU A 31 13.59 11.67 18.22
CA LEU A 31 12.30 11.19 18.67
C LEU A 31 12.51 9.91 19.49
N THR A 32 12.07 9.92 20.73
CA THR A 32 12.13 8.72 21.55
C THR A 32 11.28 7.63 20.90
N PHE A 33 11.58 6.37 21.14
CA PHE A 33 10.79 5.25 20.61
C PHE A 33 9.29 5.42 20.90
N TRP A 34 8.94 5.94 22.04
CA TRP A 34 7.57 6.22 22.47
C TRP A 34 6.90 7.32 21.65
N ASP A 35 7.63 8.41 21.37
CA ASP A 35 7.12 9.48 20.50
C ASP A 35 6.85 9.00 19.08
N HIS A 36 7.70 8.09 18.57
CA HIS A 36 7.51 7.47 17.26
C HIS A 36 6.25 6.58 17.23
N LEU A 37 5.96 5.84 18.32
CA LEU A 37 4.74 5.06 18.45
C LEU A 37 3.48 5.94 18.51
N ASP A 38 3.54 7.08 19.20
CA ASP A 38 2.40 8.03 19.26
C ASP A 38 2.11 8.66 17.88
N VAL A 39 3.14 8.99 17.13
CA VAL A 39 3.01 9.43 15.73
C VAL A 39 2.37 8.35 14.86
N LEU A 40 2.81 7.09 14.98
CA LEU A 40 2.24 5.95 14.26
C LEU A 40 0.76 5.77 14.59
N ARG A 41 0.40 5.77 15.88
CA ARG A 41 -0.98 5.65 16.33
C ARG A 41 -1.87 6.75 15.74
N SER A 42 -1.40 7.98 15.80
CA SER A 42 -2.14 9.13 15.25
C SER A 42 -2.32 9.02 13.73
N SER A 43 -1.30 8.60 12.99
CA SER A 43 -1.38 8.37 11.54
C SER A 43 -2.34 7.23 11.20
N LEU A 44 -2.30 6.11 11.93
CA LEU A 44 -3.24 4.99 11.74
C LEU A 44 -4.70 5.41 11.94
N ILE A 45 -4.98 6.19 12.99
CA ILE A 45 -6.34 6.69 13.25
C ILE A 45 -6.81 7.60 12.10
N ARG A 46 -5.97 8.53 11.62
CA ARG A 46 -6.31 9.41 10.48
C ARG A 46 -6.56 8.62 9.20
N MET A 47 -5.71 7.63 8.89
CA MET A 47 -5.91 6.75 7.73
C MET A 47 -7.22 5.96 7.86
N ALA A 48 -7.50 5.38 9.02
CA ALA A 48 -8.74 4.64 9.26
C ALA A 48 -9.99 5.51 9.10
N VAL A 49 -9.97 6.75 9.61
CA VAL A 49 -11.07 7.70 9.43
C VAL A 49 -11.27 8.04 7.95
N ALA A 50 -10.20 8.32 7.20
CA ALA A 50 -10.29 8.60 5.78
C ALA A 50 -10.89 7.42 5.00
N VAL A 51 -10.43 6.20 5.29
CA VAL A 51 -10.97 4.96 4.69
C VAL A 51 -12.46 4.80 5.04
N CYS A 52 -12.84 4.99 6.29
CA CYS A 52 -14.25 4.86 6.72
C CYS A 52 -15.15 5.85 5.99
N VAL A 53 -14.76 7.11 5.87
CA VAL A 53 -15.55 8.14 5.19
C VAL A 53 -15.74 7.78 3.70
N LEU A 54 -14.66 7.37 3.02
CA LEU A 54 -14.72 6.99 1.61
C LEU A 54 -15.45 5.65 1.40
N ALA A 55 -15.34 4.71 2.35
CA ALA A 55 -16.09 3.46 2.31
C ALA A 55 -17.60 3.70 2.47
N ILE A 56 -18.02 4.63 3.33
CA ILE A 56 -19.43 5.02 3.47
C ILE A 56 -19.93 5.67 2.17
N ALA A 57 -19.13 6.54 1.55
CA ALA A 57 -19.48 7.13 0.26
C ALA A 57 -19.62 6.05 -0.84
N ALA A 58 -18.69 5.12 -0.92
CA ALA A 58 -18.74 3.99 -1.85
C ALA A 58 -19.94 3.07 -1.58
N PHE A 59 -20.30 2.87 -0.31
CA PHE A 59 -21.48 2.09 0.06
C PHE A 59 -22.79 2.71 -0.42
N VAL A 60 -22.90 4.03 -0.38
CA VAL A 60 -24.09 4.74 -0.89
C VAL A 60 -24.18 4.67 -2.42
N MET A 61 -23.02 4.66 -3.12
CA MET A 61 -22.93 4.55 -4.58
C MET A 61 -22.91 3.09 -5.06
N LYS A 62 -23.89 2.30 -4.61
CA LYS A 62 -23.93 0.85 -4.85
C LYS A 62 -23.93 0.49 -6.33
N ASP A 63 -24.77 1.16 -7.13
CA ASP A 63 -25.01 0.76 -8.52
C ASP A 63 -23.77 1.03 -9.39
N GLU A 64 -23.11 2.17 -9.21
CA GLU A 64 -21.87 2.51 -9.89
C GLU A 64 -20.73 1.59 -9.46
N LEU A 65 -20.64 1.31 -8.16
CA LEU A 65 -19.61 0.43 -7.60
C LEU A 65 -19.71 -0.96 -8.22
N PHE A 66 -20.91 -1.56 -8.22
CA PHE A 66 -21.11 -2.90 -8.79
C PHE A 66 -21.08 -2.92 -10.32
N ALA A 67 -21.42 -1.84 -11.01
CA ALA A 67 -21.21 -1.73 -12.44
C ALA A 67 -19.72 -1.89 -12.81
N ILE A 68 -18.82 -1.25 -12.03
CA ILE A 68 -17.38 -1.39 -12.23
C ILE A 68 -16.90 -2.79 -11.86
N VAL A 69 -17.26 -3.26 -10.67
CA VAL A 69 -16.74 -4.55 -10.12
C VAL A 69 -17.19 -5.75 -10.96
N LEU A 70 -18.40 -5.72 -11.53
CA LEU A 70 -18.94 -6.81 -12.34
C LEU A 70 -18.64 -6.69 -13.83
N ALA A 71 -18.06 -5.60 -14.31
CA ALA A 71 -17.75 -5.43 -15.74
C ALA A 71 -16.88 -6.54 -16.33
N PRO A 72 -15.82 -7.05 -15.66
CA PRO A 72 -14.95 -8.09 -16.22
C PRO A 72 -15.60 -9.46 -16.44
N ARG A 73 -16.86 -9.68 -16.01
CA ARG A 73 -17.57 -10.94 -16.22
C ARG A 73 -18.12 -11.12 -17.63
N SER A 74 -18.28 -10.05 -18.39
CA SER A 74 -18.86 -10.07 -19.72
C SER A 74 -17.81 -9.96 -20.83
N SER A 75 -18.05 -10.59 -21.97
CA SER A 75 -17.20 -10.50 -23.16
C SER A 75 -17.04 -9.09 -23.73
N ASP A 76 -17.92 -8.16 -23.36
CA ASP A 76 -17.88 -6.76 -23.79
C ASP A 76 -16.78 -5.95 -23.08
N PHE A 77 -16.12 -6.55 -22.11
CA PHE A 77 -15.03 -5.88 -21.41
C PHE A 77 -13.84 -5.61 -22.33
N VAL A 78 -13.23 -4.43 -22.18
CA VAL A 78 -12.19 -3.90 -23.06
C VAL A 78 -11.08 -4.91 -23.38
N THR A 79 -10.63 -5.66 -22.38
CA THR A 79 -9.54 -6.62 -22.53
C THR A 79 -9.90 -7.77 -23.47
N TYR A 80 -11.13 -8.28 -23.40
CA TYR A 80 -11.56 -9.38 -24.27
C TYR A 80 -11.78 -8.93 -25.71
N GLN A 81 -12.25 -7.69 -25.89
CA GLN A 81 -12.37 -7.07 -27.21
C GLN A 81 -11.01 -6.91 -27.88
N LEU A 82 -9.98 -6.44 -27.12
CA LEU A 82 -8.60 -6.32 -27.61
C LEU A 82 -7.97 -7.65 -27.98
N LEU A 83 -8.31 -8.72 -27.26
CA LEU A 83 -7.79 -10.07 -27.51
C LEU A 83 -8.56 -10.84 -28.59
N GLY A 84 -9.63 -10.26 -29.17
CA GLY A 84 -10.47 -10.90 -30.18
C GLY A 84 -11.13 -12.19 -29.70
N VAL A 85 -11.54 -12.19 -28.43
CA VAL A 85 -12.10 -13.36 -27.76
C VAL A 85 -13.54 -13.58 -28.17
N GLU A 86 -13.93 -14.84 -28.44
CA GLU A 86 -15.33 -15.20 -28.67
C GLU A 86 -16.20 -14.81 -27.49
N SER A 87 -17.48 -14.51 -27.77
CA SER A 87 -18.45 -14.10 -26.75
C SER A 87 -18.64 -15.21 -25.70
N PHE A 88 -18.45 -14.85 -24.44
CA PHE A 88 -18.74 -15.71 -23.29
C PHE A 88 -19.44 -14.88 -22.21
N GLN A 89 -20.17 -15.53 -21.35
CA GLN A 89 -20.79 -14.90 -20.20
C GLN A 89 -20.66 -15.82 -18.98
N ILE A 90 -20.13 -15.28 -17.90
CA ILE A 90 -20.00 -16.01 -16.65
C ILE A 90 -21.23 -15.75 -15.78
N SER A 91 -21.96 -16.80 -15.49
CA SER A 91 -23.08 -16.77 -14.56
C SER A 91 -22.58 -16.79 -13.14
N LEU A 92 -22.89 -15.76 -12.37
CA LEU A 92 -22.58 -15.71 -10.95
C LEU A 92 -23.80 -16.10 -10.15
N MET A 93 -23.60 -16.98 -9.16
CA MET A 93 -24.67 -17.40 -8.25
C MET A 93 -24.41 -16.92 -6.83
N ASN A 94 -25.48 -16.63 -6.11
CA ASN A 94 -25.45 -16.33 -4.70
C ASN A 94 -25.94 -17.54 -3.93
N THR A 95 -25.17 -18.02 -2.94
CA THR A 95 -25.48 -19.20 -2.19
C THR A 95 -25.96 -18.95 -0.75
N GLY A 96 -25.62 -17.77 -0.22
CA GLY A 96 -25.93 -17.39 1.15
C GLY A 96 -26.99 -16.29 1.27
N LEU A 97 -27.86 -16.39 2.29
CA LEU A 97 -28.91 -15.40 2.53
C LEU A 97 -28.36 -13.97 2.78
N THR A 98 -27.30 -13.86 3.57
CA THR A 98 -26.67 -12.58 3.94
C THR A 98 -25.48 -12.23 3.06
N GLU A 99 -25.11 -13.10 2.14
CA GLU A 99 -23.88 -13.01 1.33
C GLU A 99 -23.81 -11.72 0.53
N GLN A 100 -24.89 -11.33 -0.15
CA GLN A 100 -24.92 -10.09 -0.95
C GLN A 100 -24.68 -8.85 -0.11
N PHE A 101 -25.21 -8.78 1.11
CA PHE A 101 -24.99 -7.65 2.00
C PHE A 101 -23.52 -7.59 2.47
N MET A 102 -22.96 -8.76 2.85
CA MET A 102 -21.56 -8.84 3.27
C MET A 102 -20.61 -8.51 2.13
N ILE A 103 -20.90 -8.94 0.92
CA ILE A 103 -20.13 -8.59 -0.28
C ILE A 103 -20.19 -7.07 -0.51
N HIS A 104 -21.37 -6.46 -0.40
CA HIS A 104 -21.50 -5.02 -0.56
C HIS A 104 -20.67 -4.26 0.47
N MET A 105 -20.73 -4.63 1.75
CA MET A 105 -19.90 -4.02 2.78
C MET A 105 -18.40 -4.17 2.49
N ARG A 106 -17.94 -5.37 2.15
CA ARG A 106 -16.54 -5.62 1.81
C ARG A 106 -16.10 -4.81 0.61
N THR A 107 -16.87 -4.82 -0.47
CA THR A 107 -16.57 -4.06 -1.69
C THR A 107 -16.47 -2.57 -1.40
N ALA A 108 -17.36 -2.02 -0.58
CA ALA A 108 -17.31 -0.61 -0.19
C ALA A 108 -16.06 -0.29 0.65
N ILE A 109 -15.65 -1.17 1.57
CA ILE A 109 -14.43 -1.00 2.36
C ILE A 109 -13.18 -1.01 1.45
N TYR A 110 -13.09 -1.98 0.53
CA TYR A 110 -11.97 -2.06 -0.41
C TYR A 110 -11.92 -0.84 -1.34
N ALA A 111 -13.08 -0.40 -1.86
CA ALA A 111 -13.18 0.83 -2.63
C ALA A 111 -12.73 2.05 -1.79
N GLY A 112 -13.11 2.12 -0.52
CA GLY A 112 -12.65 3.14 0.42
C GLY A 112 -11.13 3.14 0.58
N ILE A 113 -10.50 1.97 0.69
CA ILE A 113 -9.02 1.83 0.76
C ILE A 113 -8.37 2.30 -0.54
N LEU A 114 -8.88 1.88 -1.70
CA LEU A 114 -8.36 2.27 -3.01
C LEU A 114 -8.47 3.79 -3.23
N LEU A 115 -9.59 4.39 -2.87
CA LEU A 115 -9.80 5.83 -2.97
C LEU A 115 -8.97 6.62 -1.95
N ALA A 116 -8.77 6.07 -0.74
CA ALA A 116 -7.93 6.67 0.30
C ALA A 116 -6.43 6.47 0.04
N SER A 117 -6.04 5.63 -0.93
CA SER A 117 -4.63 5.26 -1.17
C SER A 117 -3.67 6.45 -1.30
N PRO A 118 -3.99 7.59 -1.97
CA PRO A 118 -3.08 8.72 -2.02
C PRO A 118 -2.80 9.30 -0.62
N TYR A 119 -3.82 9.34 0.23
CA TYR A 119 -3.67 9.82 1.60
C TYR A 119 -2.94 8.80 2.49
N ILE A 120 -3.24 7.52 2.33
CA ILE A 120 -2.55 6.42 3.04
C ILE A 120 -1.06 6.44 2.71
N LEU A 121 -0.70 6.51 1.44
CA LEU A 121 0.69 6.58 0.98
C LEU A 121 1.38 7.84 1.51
N TYR A 122 0.72 8.99 1.48
CA TYR A 122 1.26 10.23 2.05
C TYR A 122 1.57 10.08 3.54
N GLU A 123 0.65 9.57 4.36
CA GLU A 123 0.85 9.37 5.80
C GLU A 123 1.95 8.33 6.08
N LEU A 124 2.00 7.25 5.28
CA LEU A 124 3.02 6.22 5.41
C LEU A 124 4.43 6.78 5.11
N PHE A 125 4.58 7.51 4.01
CA PHE A 125 5.85 8.15 3.67
C PHE A 125 6.22 9.25 4.67
N ARG A 126 5.26 10.01 5.18
CA ARG A 126 5.49 10.99 6.24
C ARG A 126 6.01 10.34 7.52
N PHE A 127 5.50 9.16 7.87
CA PHE A 127 5.95 8.39 9.03
C PHE A 127 7.39 7.88 8.85
N VAL A 128 7.77 7.46 7.65
CA VAL A 128 9.12 6.95 7.33
C VAL A 128 10.12 8.10 7.08
N SER A 129 9.64 9.27 6.67
CA SER A 129 10.42 10.43 6.23
C SER A 129 11.36 11.06 7.28
N PRO A 130 11.13 11.04 8.61
CA PRO A 130 12.09 11.61 9.58
C PRO A 130 13.47 10.97 9.52
N GLY A 131 13.57 9.72 9.04
CA GLY A 131 14.83 9.04 8.76
C GLY A 131 15.51 9.47 7.45
N LEU A 132 14.83 10.23 6.57
CA LEU A 132 15.33 10.73 5.31
C LEU A 132 15.60 12.24 5.42
N TYR A 133 16.86 12.64 5.28
CA TYR A 133 17.40 13.98 5.06
C TYR A 133 16.46 15.18 5.31
N GLN A 134 16.78 15.99 6.31
CA GLN A 134 16.03 17.19 6.70
C GLN A 134 15.93 18.29 5.63
N ASN A 135 16.68 18.21 4.54
CA ASN A 135 16.79 19.30 3.54
C ASN A 135 15.96 19.10 2.26
N GLU A 136 15.18 18.04 2.09
CA GLU A 136 14.57 17.75 0.79
C GLU A 136 13.04 17.51 0.85
N ARG A 137 12.28 18.40 1.46
CA ARG A 137 10.79 18.34 1.44
C ARG A 137 10.21 18.28 0.01
N HIS A 138 10.92 18.84 -0.97
CA HIS A 138 10.45 18.81 -2.36
C HIS A 138 10.49 17.39 -2.96
N TYR A 139 11.50 16.61 -2.59
CA TYR A 139 11.60 15.21 -3.05
C TYR A 139 10.55 14.28 -2.41
N ALA A 140 10.11 14.57 -1.19
CA ALA A 140 9.07 13.77 -0.54
C ALA A 140 7.76 13.79 -1.33
N VAL A 141 7.36 14.93 -1.87
CA VAL A 141 6.13 15.05 -2.70
C VAL A 141 6.25 14.23 -3.99
N TRP A 142 7.42 14.27 -4.64
CA TRP A 142 7.67 13.48 -5.85
C TRP A 142 7.66 11.97 -5.59
N ILE A 143 8.23 11.54 -4.45
CA ILE A 143 8.22 10.11 -4.06
C ILE A 143 6.79 9.64 -3.80
N VAL A 144 6.00 10.41 -3.05
CA VAL A 144 4.58 10.09 -2.79
C VAL A 144 3.78 10.08 -4.08
N GLY A 145 4.02 11.03 -4.99
CA GLY A 145 3.37 11.06 -6.30
C GLY A 145 3.72 9.84 -7.15
N ALA A 146 5.00 9.44 -7.17
CA ALA A 146 5.46 8.24 -7.88
C ALA A 146 4.87 6.97 -7.26
N ALA A 147 4.82 6.88 -5.93
CA ALA A 147 4.19 5.79 -5.22
C ALA A 147 2.70 5.69 -5.57
N TYR A 148 1.96 6.76 -5.45
CA TYR A 148 0.54 6.75 -5.83
C TYR A 148 0.32 6.32 -7.28
N LEU A 149 1.15 6.81 -8.21
CA LEU A 149 1.08 6.40 -9.62
C LEU A 149 1.33 4.89 -9.77
N MET A 150 2.35 4.34 -9.10
CA MET A 150 2.65 2.91 -9.14
C MET A 150 1.53 2.07 -8.53
N PHE A 151 0.96 2.49 -7.41
CA PHE A 151 -0.19 1.84 -6.80
C PHE A 151 -1.39 1.77 -7.75
N VAL A 152 -1.74 2.90 -8.38
CA VAL A 152 -2.83 2.97 -9.37
C VAL A 152 -2.54 2.08 -10.57
N VAL A 153 -1.32 2.12 -11.12
CA VAL A 153 -0.92 1.26 -12.24
C VAL A 153 -1.05 -0.22 -11.86
N GLY A 154 -0.62 -0.61 -10.66
CA GLY A 154 -0.75 -1.99 -10.17
C GLY A 154 -2.21 -2.45 -10.08
N THR A 155 -3.08 -1.61 -9.51
CA THR A 155 -4.51 -1.87 -9.42
C THR A 155 -5.14 -1.97 -10.82
N LEU A 156 -4.79 -1.07 -11.74
CA LEU A 156 -5.32 -1.08 -13.12
C LEU A 156 -4.82 -2.30 -13.91
N ILE A 157 -3.57 -2.69 -13.79
CA ILE A 157 -3.05 -3.92 -14.43
C ILE A 157 -3.78 -5.14 -13.90
N ASN A 158 -4.05 -5.21 -12.59
CA ASN A 158 -4.88 -6.28 -12.07
C ASN A 158 -6.28 -6.25 -12.67
N TYR A 159 -6.96 -5.12 -12.64
CA TYR A 159 -8.34 -4.98 -13.09
C TYR A 159 -8.52 -5.23 -14.60
N PHE A 160 -7.61 -4.72 -15.43
CA PHE A 160 -7.73 -4.83 -16.89
C PHE A 160 -7.02 -6.05 -17.48
N VAL A 161 -6.01 -6.62 -16.84
CA VAL A 161 -5.20 -7.70 -17.44
C VAL A 161 -5.29 -8.98 -16.62
N ILE A 162 -4.81 -8.96 -15.37
CA ILE A 162 -4.63 -10.18 -14.58
C ILE A 162 -5.97 -10.83 -14.28
N PHE A 163 -6.88 -10.07 -13.68
CA PHE A 163 -8.17 -10.58 -13.25
C PHE A 163 -9.05 -11.07 -14.41
N PRO A 164 -9.24 -10.35 -15.52
CA PRO A 164 -9.99 -10.86 -16.66
C PRO A 164 -9.44 -12.16 -17.23
N LEU A 165 -8.11 -12.26 -17.38
CA LEU A 165 -7.46 -13.49 -17.85
C LEU A 165 -7.69 -14.67 -16.91
N THR A 166 -7.59 -14.42 -15.60
CA THR A 166 -7.86 -15.42 -14.55
C THR A 166 -9.31 -15.88 -14.57
N VAL A 167 -10.25 -14.94 -14.56
CA VAL A 167 -11.68 -15.22 -14.56
C VAL A 167 -12.10 -15.97 -15.82
N ARG A 168 -11.59 -15.57 -16.98
CA ARG A 168 -11.83 -16.28 -18.23
C ARG A 168 -11.31 -17.70 -18.16
N PHE A 169 -10.04 -17.88 -17.80
CA PHE A 169 -9.42 -19.21 -17.75
C PHE A 169 -10.20 -20.15 -16.81
N LEU A 170 -10.43 -19.72 -15.56
CA LEU A 170 -11.11 -20.55 -14.58
C LEU A 170 -12.61 -20.71 -14.85
N GLY A 171 -13.25 -19.68 -15.39
CA GLY A 171 -14.68 -19.68 -15.67
C GLY A 171 -15.07 -20.49 -16.90
N THR A 172 -14.16 -20.63 -17.86
CA THR A 172 -14.39 -21.39 -19.10
C THR A 172 -13.75 -22.78 -19.10
N TYR A 173 -12.85 -23.07 -18.15
CA TYR A 173 -12.23 -24.38 -18.04
C TYR A 173 -13.23 -25.42 -17.55
N GLN A 174 -13.54 -26.43 -18.39
CA GLN A 174 -14.43 -27.52 -18.07
C GLN A 174 -13.74 -28.87 -18.26
N VAL A 175 -13.90 -29.75 -17.29
CA VAL A 175 -13.38 -31.15 -17.37
C VAL A 175 -14.29 -32.01 -18.26
N SER A 176 -15.59 -31.74 -18.23
CA SER A 176 -16.62 -32.40 -19.03
C SER A 176 -17.75 -31.44 -19.39
N PRO A 177 -18.37 -31.55 -20.56
CA PRO A 177 -19.57 -30.78 -20.91
C PRO A 177 -20.76 -30.97 -19.95
N ASP A 178 -20.79 -32.13 -19.23
CA ASP A 178 -21.84 -32.42 -18.27
C ASP A 178 -21.69 -31.71 -16.93
N VAL A 179 -20.55 -31.06 -16.69
CA VAL A 179 -20.28 -30.33 -15.45
C VAL A 179 -20.34 -28.83 -15.71
N ALA A 180 -21.41 -28.19 -15.25
CA ALA A 180 -21.58 -26.77 -15.34
C ALA A 180 -20.69 -26.02 -14.32
N ASN A 181 -19.87 -25.07 -14.80
CA ASN A 181 -19.11 -24.17 -13.94
C ASN A 181 -20.04 -23.13 -13.33
N MET A 182 -20.24 -23.20 -12.02
CA MET A 182 -21.01 -22.20 -11.25
C MET A 182 -20.06 -21.43 -10.32
N LEU A 183 -19.73 -20.20 -10.68
CA LEU A 183 -18.93 -19.33 -9.86
C LEU A 183 -19.81 -18.60 -8.84
N THR A 184 -19.42 -18.62 -7.57
CA THR A 184 -20.12 -17.82 -6.56
C THR A 184 -19.73 -16.35 -6.68
N LEU A 185 -20.71 -15.46 -6.45
CA LEU A 185 -20.48 -14.02 -6.41
C LEU A 185 -19.39 -13.65 -5.39
N GLN A 186 -19.37 -14.34 -4.24
CA GLN A 186 -18.38 -14.13 -3.21
C GLN A 186 -16.97 -14.44 -3.71
N SER A 187 -16.74 -15.61 -4.31
CA SER A 187 -15.41 -15.99 -4.82
C SER A 187 -14.89 -15.02 -5.88
N TYR A 188 -15.78 -14.60 -6.81
CA TYR A 188 -15.46 -13.63 -7.84
C TYR A 188 -14.99 -12.29 -7.24
N ILE A 189 -15.77 -11.74 -6.32
CA ILE A 189 -15.49 -10.43 -5.72
C ILE A 189 -14.29 -10.48 -4.78
N ASP A 190 -14.21 -11.49 -3.91
CA ASP A 190 -13.08 -11.65 -2.99
C ASP A 190 -11.75 -11.79 -3.77
N THR A 191 -11.75 -12.49 -4.90
CA THR A 191 -10.59 -12.61 -5.78
C THR A 191 -10.23 -11.26 -6.41
N LEU A 192 -11.18 -10.56 -7.01
CA LEU A 192 -10.93 -9.24 -7.62
C LEU A 192 -10.35 -8.26 -6.61
N LEU A 193 -10.99 -8.13 -5.45
CA LEU A 193 -10.65 -7.12 -4.45
C LEU A 193 -9.29 -7.41 -3.80
N SER A 194 -9.06 -8.66 -3.37
CA SER A 194 -7.80 -9.05 -2.75
C SER A 194 -6.62 -8.91 -3.71
N MET A 195 -6.76 -9.40 -4.95
CA MET A 195 -5.71 -9.26 -5.97
C MET A 195 -5.46 -7.79 -6.33
N SER A 196 -6.49 -6.94 -6.43
CA SER A 196 -6.34 -5.52 -6.74
C SER A 196 -5.54 -4.79 -5.66
N LEU A 197 -5.87 -5.03 -4.39
CA LEU A 197 -5.17 -4.40 -3.27
C LEU A 197 -3.71 -4.86 -3.21
N VAL A 198 -3.49 -6.17 -3.29
CA VAL A 198 -2.14 -6.72 -3.16
C VAL A 198 -1.27 -6.33 -4.35
N MET A 199 -1.80 -6.32 -5.56
CA MET A 199 -1.07 -5.84 -6.75
C MET A 199 -0.73 -4.36 -6.63
N GLY A 200 -1.65 -3.53 -6.12
CA GLY A 200 -1.35 -2.12 -5.83
C GLY A 200 -0.13 -1.99 -4.90
N VAL A 201 -0.12 -2.75 -3.79
CA VAL A 201 1.01 -2.75 -2.84
C VAL A 201 2.30 -3.31 -3.44
N VAL A 202 2.23 -4.38 -4.22
CA VAL A 202 3.39 -4.99 -4.86
C VAL A 202 4.02 -4.04 -5.89
N PHE A 203 3.22 -3.22 -6.55
CA PHE A 203 3.72 -2.22 -7.48
C PHE A 203 4.51 -1.09 -6.81
N GLU A 204 4.47 -0.98 -5.48
CA GLU A 204 5.35 -0.08 -4.71
C GLU A 204 6.82 -0.56 -4.65
N LEU A 205 7.12 -1.81 -5.01
CA LEU A 205 8.48 -2.37 -4.97
C LEU A 205 9.54 -1.47 -5.62
N PRO A 206 9.34 -0.89 -6.82
CA PRO A 206 10.34 -0.03 -7.44
C PRO A 206 10.61 1.25 -6.63
N VAL A 207 9.58 1.83 -6.02
CA VAL A 207 9.69 3.05 -5.22
C VAL A 207 10.41 2.75 -3.91
N VAL A 208 10.01 1.67 -3.23
CA VAL A 208 10.65 1.21 -1.98
C VAL A 208 12.13 0.85 -2.23
N CYS A 209 12.43 0.10 -3.28
CA CYS A 209 13.80 -0.25 -3.63
C CYS A 209 14.62 1.00 -4.00
N GLY A 210 14.05 1.96 -4.73
CA GLY A 210 14.68 3.23 -5.04
C GLY A 210 15.04 4.02 -3.78
N LEU A 211 14.13 4.05 -2.81
CA LEU A 211 14.33 4.70 -1.52
C LEU A 211 15.45 4.02 -0.71
N LEU A 212 15.39 2.69 -0.56
CA LEU A 212 16.42 1.91 0.12
C LEU A 212 17.78 2.02 -0.57
N GLY A 213 17.78 2.14 -1.90
CA GLY A 213 18.98 2.38 -2.69
C GLY A 213 19.62 3.74 -2.40
N ARG A 214 18.81 4.80 -2.22
CA ARG A 214 19.30 6.13 -1.80
C ARG A 214 19.89 6.11 -0.41
N LEU A 215 19.29 5.38 0.51
CA LEU A 215 19.82 5.19 1.87
C LEU A 215 21.09 4.32 1.91
N GLY A 216 21.50 3.75 0.78
CA GLY A 216 22.67 2.87 0.70
C GLY A 216 22.46 1.49 1.30
N LEU A 217 21.23 1.14 1.71
CA LEU A 217 20.89 -0.15 2.31
C LEU A 217 20.90 -1.29 1.29
N ILE A 218 20.55 -1.00 0.03
CA ILE A 218 20.61 -1.97 -1.07
C ILE A 218 21.41 -1.42 -2.25
N THR A 219 22.04 -2.33 -2.99
CA THR A 219 22.81 -1.98 -4.19
C THR A 219 22.32 -2.78 -5.39
N HIS A 220 22.45 -2.21 -6.60
CA HIS A 220 22.08 -2.91 -7.83
C HIS A 220 22.87 -4.22 -8.01
N GLN A 221 24.13 -4.27 -7.54
CA GLN A 221 24.96 -5.48 -7.60
C GLN A 221 24.40 -6.59 -6.70
N MET A 222 24.00 -6.24 -5.48
CA MET A 222 23.34 -7.16 -4.54
C MET A 222 22.05 -7.69 -5.15
N MET A 223 21.14 -6.83 -5.62
CA MET A 223 19.89 -7.27 -6.23
C MET A 223 20.14 -8.15 -7.46
N SER A 224 21.08 -7.79 -8.32
CA SER A 224 21.42 -8.60 -9.49
C SER A 224 22.00 -9.97 -9.14
N ALA A 225 22.80 -10.08 -8.09
CA ALA A 225 23.35 -11.34 -7.60
C ALA A 225 22.27 -12.28 -7.06
N TYR A 226 21.23 -11.70 -6.42
CA TYR A 226 20.12 -12.46 -5.83
C TYR A 226 18.94 -12.73 -6.78
N ARG A 227 19.04 -12.47 -8.09
CA ARG A 227 17.96 -12.71 -9.07
C ARG A 227 17.33 -14.11 -8.97
N ARG A 228 18.14 -15.14 -8.83
CA ARG A 228 17.64 -16.53 -8.72
C ARG A 228 16.75 -16.72 -7.49
N HIS A 229 17.15 -16.15 -6.35
CA HIS A 229 16.37 -16.21 -5.13
C HIS A 229 15.11 -15.33 -5.21
N ALA A 230 15.20 -14.17 -5.89
CA ALA A 230 14.06 -13.30 -6.14
C ALA A 230 12.97 -13.99 -6.97
N VAL A 231 13.33 -14.76 -8.01
CA VAL A 231 12.36 -15.53 -8.79
C VAL A 231 11.59 -16.51 -7.90
N VAL A 232 12.28 -17.24 -7.03
CA VAL A 232 11.63 -18.17 -6.08
C VAL A 232 10.73 -17.41 -5.11
N ALA A 233 11.21 -16.29 -4.54
CA ALA A 233 10.42 -15.45 -3.65
C ALA A 233 9.18 -14.88 -4.36
N ILE A 234 9.30 -14.43 -5.60
CA ILE A 234 8.19 -13.93 -6.42
C ILE A 234 7.15 -15.02 -6.65
N LEU A 235 7.56 -16.24 -6.96
CA LEU A 235 6.63 -17.36 -7.12
C LEU A 235 5.89 -17.69 -5.81
N ILE A 236 6.58 -17.65 -4.67
CA ILE A 236 5.95 -17.83 -3.36
C ILE A 236 4.94 -16.70 -3.08
N VAL A 237 5.34 -15.46 -3.32
CA VAL A 237 4.45 -14.30 -3.15
C VAL A 237 3.24 -14.40 -4.07
N ALA A 238 3.45 -14.73 -5.36
CA ALA A 238 2.37 -14.93 -6.31
C ALA A 238 1.41 -16.04 -5.86
N ALA A 239 1.93 -17.17 -5.34
CA ALA A 239 1.11 -18.26 -4.82
C ALA A 239 0.29 -17.87 -3.58
N ILE A 240 0.80 -16.95 -2.74
CA ILE A 240 0.04 -16.42 -1.58
C ILE A 240 -1.05 -15.46 -2.03
N ILE A 241 -0.77 -14.65 -3.06
CA ILE A 241 -1.69 -13.63 -3.59
C ILE A 241 -2.87 -14.29 -4.32
N THR A 242 -2.58 -15.36 -5.09
CA THR A 242 -3.61 -16.03 -5.88
C THR A 242 -4.46 -16.93 -4.98
N PRO A 243 -5.79 -16.70 -4.89
CA PRO A 243 -6.67 -17.56 -4.12
C PRO A 243 -6.84 -18.95 -4.76
N THR A 244 -6.50 -19.04 -6.05
CA THR A 244 -6.48 -20.29 -6.82
C THR A 244 -5.04 -20.75 -7.00
N THR A 245 -4.72 -21.97 -6.61
CA THR A 245 -3.37 -22.55 -6.69
C THR A 245 -3.05 -23.10 -8.08
N ASP A 246 -3.67 -22.57 -9.13
CA ASP A 246 -3.43 -23.03 -10.50
C ASP A 246 -2.18 -22.36 -11.11
N VAL A 247 -1.48 -23.11 -11.94
CA VAL A 247 -0.23 -22.71 -12.56
C VAL A 247 -0.41 -21.52 -13.51
N PHE A 248 -1.56 -21.43 -14.19
CA PHE A 248 -1.83 -20.34 -15.14
C PHE A 248 -1.94 -18.99 -14.42
N THR A 249 -2.80 -18.90 -13.41
CA THR A 249 -2.99 -17.66 -12.64
C THR A 249 -1.70 -17.28 -11.91
N LEU A 250 -0.99 -18.26 -11.35
CA LEU A 250 0.31 -18.03 -10.71
C LEU A 250 1.32 -17.39 -11.69
N PHE A 251 1.39 -17.88 -12.92
CA PHE A 251 2.29 -17.34 -13.93
C PHE A 251 1.88 -15.93 -14.39
N VAL A 252 0.59 -15.70 -14.59
CA VAL A 252 0.03 -14.40 -14.97
C VAL A 252 0.30 -13.33 -13.92
N VAL A 253 0.30 -13.70 -12.63
CA VAL A 253 0.63 -12.80 -11.52
C VAL A 253 2.14 -12.64 -11.34
N ALA A 254 2.91 -13.72 -11.43
CA ALA A 254 4.36 -13.68 -11.22
C ALA A 254 5.10 -12.87 -12.28
N LEU A 255 4.64 -12.87 -13.52
CA LEU A 255 5.28 -12.17 -14.64
C LEU A 255 5.38 -10.64 -14.39
N PRO A 256 4.31 -9.90 -14.09
CA PRO A 256 4.39 -8.48 -13.77
C PRO A 256 5.29 -8.19 -12.55
N ILE A 257 5.23 -9.03 -11.51
CA ILE A 257 6.06 -8.86 -10.31
C ILE A 257 7.55 -9.01 -10.66
N TYR A 258 7.89 -9.97 -11.52
CA TYR A 258 9.26 -10.12 -11.99
C TYR A 258 9.74 -8.92 -12.81
N LEU A 259 8.90 -8.38 -13.69
CA LEU A 259 9.21 -7.16 -14.43
C LEU A 259 9.44 -5.97 -13.52
N LEU A 260 8.65 -5.83 -12.45
CA LEU A 260 8.85 -4.80 -11.43
C LEU A 260 10.17 -4.98 -10.67
N TYR A 261 10.55 -6.21 -10.39
CA TYR A 261 11.86 -6.49 -9.76
C TYR A 261 13.02 -6.05 -10.65
N GLU A 262 12.98 -6.37 -11.95
CA GLU A 262 14.00 -5.90 -12.91
C GLU A 262 14.00 -4.38 -13.06
N LEU A 263 12.81 -3.75 -13.08
CA LEU A 263 12.68 -2.29 -13.05
C LEU A 263 13.31 -1.69 -11.79
N SER A 264 13.08 -2.31 -10.63
CA SER A 264 13.67 -1.89 -9.35
C SER A 264 15.20 -1.92 -9.38
N ILE A 265 15.80 -2.94 -9.99
CA ILE A 265 17.27 -3.00 -10.17
C ILE A 265 17.77 -1.82 -10.99
N GLN A 266 17.06 -1.45 -12.08
CA GLN A 266 17.45 -0.32 -12.93
C GLN A 266 17.31 1.02 -12.16
N ILE A 267 16.24 1.20 -11.39
CA ILE A 267 16.03 2.39 -10.57
C ILE A 267 17.15 2.54 -9.54
N VAL A 268 17.50 1.48 -8.81
CA VAL A 268 18.59 1.51 -7.83
C VAL A 268 19.94 1.81 -8.49
N ARG A 269 20.16 1.31 -9.73
CA ARG A 269 21.36 1.61 -10.50
C ARG A 269 21.49 3.09 -10.85
N ILE A 270 20.38 3.72 -11.28
CA ILE A 270 20.37 5.15 -11.65
C ILE A 270 20.51 6.02 -10.41
N THR A 271 19.82 5.67 -9.33
CA THR A 271 19.84 6.42 -8.07
C THR A 271 21.23 6.52 -7.42
N LYS A 272 22.06 5.47 -7.57
CA LYS A 272 23.43 5.48 -7.02
C LYS A 272 24.44 6.23 -7.89
N ARG A 273 24.08 6.56 -9.13
CA ARG A 273 24.97 7.24 -10.06
C ARG A 273 24.95 8.78 -9.91
N ASN A 274 23.95 9.30 -9.25
CA ASN A 274 23.78 10.70 -8.87
C ASN A 274 24.12 10.92 -7.39
#